data_f0cf2f76fd023f997416d2c5fff461f1
#
_entry.id   f0cf2f76fd023f997416d2c5fff461f1
#
_cell.length_a   1.000
_cell.length_b   1.000
_cell.length_c   1.000
_cell.angle_alpha   90.00
_cell.angle_beta   90.00
_cell.angle_gamma   90.00
#
_symmetry.space_group_name_H-M   'P 1'
#
loop_
_entity.id
_entity.type
_entity.pdbx_description
1 polymer ?
#
loop_
_entity_poly.entity_id
_entity_poly.type
_entity_poly.pdbx_seq_one_letter_code
_entity_poly.pdbx_strand_id
1 'polypeptide(L)'
;FKHVDNPSYLYHNGRPLVAVWGVGFNDHRQYGLAEAEKIVAELKRLGFSVLLGVPTNWRKMELDTEKSPDFHDLIRKCDVVMPWFVGRYDEESFPKFHSLIKKDMAWAKKNHVDYAPLCYPGFSWHNMHYPRTDTFYVNRNKGSFFKKQLDFNIHQGAKMLYIAMFDEIDEGTAIYKIARKVPKSVPGSEFVPLEDGLPSDFYLKMAGDAAKKLKAKEK
;
A
#
# COMPACT_ATOMS: atom_id res chain seq x y z
N PHE A 1 -3.71 -24.14 -6.39
CA PHE A 1 -3.58 -22.73 -6.83
C PHE A 1 -2.73 -22.68 -8.10
N LYS A 2 -3.35 -22.41 -9.27
CA LYS A 2 -2.74 -22.52 -10.61
C LYS A 2 -1.55 -21.58 -10.89
N HIS A 3 -1.28 -20.59 -10.02
CA HIS A 3 -0.32 -19.53 -10.33
C HIS A 3 0.88 -19.46 -9.38
N VAL A 4 0.87 -20.18 -8.28
CA VAL A 4 1.97 -20.16 -7.30
C VAL A 4 3.29 -20.72 -7.85
N ASP A 5 3.22 -21.62 -8.83
CA ASP A 5 4.40 -22.20 -9.47
C ASP A 5 5.03 -21.27 -10.52
N ASN A 6 4.44 -20.10 -10.79
CA ASN A 6 5.00 -19.13 -11.71
C ASN A 6 6.24 -18.48 -11.08
N PRO A 7 7.40 -18.42 -11.78
CA PRO A 7 8.62 -17.82 -11.22
C PRO A 7 8.50 -16.32 -10.90
N SER A 8 7.46 -15.66 -11.40
CA SER A 8 7.13 -14.25 -11.06
C SER A 8 6.23 -14.12 -9.85
N TYR A 9 5.73 -15.22 -9.26
CA TYR A 9 4.91 -15.14 -8.06
C TYR A 9 5.75 -14.72 -6.86
N LEU A 10 5.19 -13.84 -6.02
CA LEU A 10 5.92 -13.33 -4.85
C LEU A 10 5.92 -14.35 -3.71
N TYR A 11 7.12 -14.68 -3.23
CA TYR A 11 7.33 -15.53 -2.07
C TYR A 11 7.84 -14.72 -0.88
N HIS A 12 7.42 -15.10 0.30
CA HIS A 12 7.88 -14.55 1.57
C HIS A 12 8.26 -15.70 2.50
N ASN A 13 9.52 -15.74 2.96
CA ASN A 13 10.05 -16.81 3.81
C ASN A 13 9.78 -18.23 3.27
N GLY A 14 9.98 -18.42 1.95
CA GLY A 14 9.81 -19.70 1.27
C GLY A 14 8.37 -20.15 1.03
N ARG A 15 7.37 -19.27 1.30
CA ARG A 15 5.95 -19.55 1.06
C ARG A 15 5.36 -18.55 0.08
N PRO A 16 4.41 -18.94 -0.77
CA PRO A 16 3.72 -17.99 -1.64
C PRO A 16 2.97 -16.96 -0.80
N LEU A 17 3.10 -15.67 -1.14
CA LEU A 17 2.49 -14.57 -0.40
C LEU A 17 1.10 -14.24 -0.94
N VAL A 18 0.12 -14.15 -0.05
CA VAL A 18 -1.23 -13.67 -0.35
C VAL A 18 -1.51 -12.42 0.47
N ALA A 19 -2.06 -11.39 -0.17
CA ALA A 19 -2.52 -10.18 0.50
C ALA A 19 -4.02 -10.28 0.82
N VAL A 20 -4.37 -10.04 2.08
CA VAL A 20 -5.74 -9.87 2.56
C VAL A 20 -5.88 -8.41 3.00
N TRP A 21 -6.58 -7.61 2.19
CA TRP A 21 -6.73 -6.19 2.44
C TRP A 21 -8.07 -5.84 3.08
N GLY A 22 -8.07 -4.78 3.88
CA GLY A 22 -9.30 -4.16 4.37
C GLY A 22 -9.70 -4.62 5.78
N VAL A 23 -8.80 -5.21 6.54
CA VAL A 23 -9.09 -5.76 7.87
C VAL A 23 -8.87 -4.72 8.96
N GLY A 24 -9.85 -4.59 9.87
CA GLY A 24 -9.78 -3.72 11.05
C GLY A 24 -10.13 -2.25 10.80
N PHE A 25 -10.75 -1.92 9.66
CA PHE A 25 -11.30 -0.58 9.41
C PHE A 25 -12.63 -0.38 10.14
N ASN A 26 -12.85 0.80 10.72
CA ASN A 26 -14.10 1.15 11.41
C ASN A 26 -15.10 1.87 10.47
N ASP A 27 -15.23 1.40 9.25
CA ASP A 27 -16.06 1.97 8.19
C ASP A 27 -17.37 1.19 7.93
N HIS A 28 -17.87 0.49 8.94
CA HIS A 28 -19.10 -0.29 8.90
C HIS A 28 -19.09 -1.44 7.88
N ARG A 29 -17.93 -2.11 7.73
CA ARG A 29 -17.82 -3.29 6.86
C ARG A 29 -18.73 -4.42 7.32
N GLN A 30 -19.21 -5.22 6.36
CA GLN A 30 -20.10 -6.36 6.62
C GLN A 30 -19.37 -7.57 7.22
N TYR A 31 -18.05 -7.53 7.31
CA TYR A 31 -17.21 -8.56 7.93
C TYR A 31 -16.38 -7.96 9.05
N GLY A 32 -16.12 -8.72 10.08
CA GLY A 32 -15.33 -8.31 11.24
C GLY A 32 -14.01 -9.08 11.38
N LEU A 33 -13.39 -8.90 12.53
CA LEU A 33 -12.10 -9.56 12.84
C LEU A 33 -12.22 -11.08 12.92
N ALA A 34 -13.38 -11.62 13.37
CA ALA A 34 -13.59 -13.06 13.47
C ALA A 34 -13.63 -13.76 12.10
N GLU A 35 -14.24 -13.12 11.09
CA GLU A 35 -14.23 -13.62 9.72
C GLU A 35 -12.84 -13.52 9.10
N ALA A 36 -12.17 -12.40 9.31
CA ALA A 36 -10.79 -12.20 8.86
C ALA A 36 -9.83 -13.23 9.46
N GLU A 37 -9.99 -13.57 10.75
CA GLU A 37 -9.19 -14.59 11.41
C GLU A 37 -9.37 -15.97 10.79
N LYS A 38 -10.60 -16.35 10.45
CA LYS A 38 -10.88 -17.63 9.74
C LYS A 38 -10.18 -17.69 8.39
N ILE A 39 -10.21 -16.58 7.62
CA ILE A 39 -9.53 -16.49 6.32
C ILE A 39 -8.02 -16.64 6.51
N VAL A 40 -7.43 -15.89 7.45
CA VAL A 40 -5.99 -15.96 7.75
C VAL A 40 -5.59 -17.37 8.18
N ALA A 41 -6.33 -17.99 9.09
CA ALA A 41 -6.08 -19.35 9.56
C ALA A 41 -6.10 -20.37 8.41
N GLU A 42 -7.08 -20.26 7.51
CA GLU A 42 -7.17 -21.15 6.37
C GLU A 42 -6.04 -20.97 5.37
N LEU A 43 -5.67 -19.72 5.05
CA LEU A 43 -4.53 -19.44 4.17
C LEU A 43 -3.22 -19.97 4.77
N LYS A 44 -3.02 -19.82 6.08
CA LYS A 44 -1.85 -20.39 6.78
C LYS A 44 -1.86 -21.91 6.73
N ARG A 45 -3.02 -22.55 6.93
CA ARG A 45 -3.18 -24.02 6.82
C ARG A 45 -2.85 -24.53 5.42
N LEU A 46 -3.16 -23.76 4.38
CA LEU A 46 -2.85 -24.05 2.98
C LEU A 46 -1.39 -23.75 2.60
N GLY A 47 -0.56 -23.29 3.54
CA GLY A 47 0.88 -23.06 3.35
C GLY A 47 1.26 -21.68 2.82
N PHE A 48 0.33 -20.71 2.82
CA PHE A 48 0.62 -19.35 2.41
C PHE A 48 1.29 -18.52 3.51
N SER A 49 2.09 -17.57 3.10
CA SER A 49 2.44 -16.38 3.88
C SER A 49 1.35 -15.32 3.68
N VAL A 50 0.90 -14.67 4.74
CA VAL A 50 -0.22 -13.73 4.69
C VAL A 50 0.25 -12.31 4.99
N LEU A 51 0.05 -11.41 4.01
CA LEU A 51 0.15 -9.97 4.21
C LEU A 51 -1.23 -9.43 4.56
N LEU A 52 -1.35 -8.75 5.70
CA LEU A 52 -2.59 -8.13 6.15
C LEU A 52 -2.58 -6.64 5.88
N GLY A 53 -3.51 -6.17 5.03
CA GLY A 53 -3.74 -4.75 4.77
C GLY A 53 -4.67 -4.15 5.82
N VAL A 54 -4.16 -3.19 6.59
CA VAL A 54 -4.79 -2.64 7.80
C VAL A 54 -4.96 -1.12 7.70
N PRO A 55 -5.80 -0.48 8.55
CA PRO A 55 -5.93 0.98 8.59
C PRO A 55 -4.61 1.70 8.92
N THR A 56 -4.54 2.99 8.62
CA THR A 56 -3.37 3.84 8.93
C THR A 56 -3.00 3.83 10.41
N ASN A 57 -4.00 3.88 11.30
CA ASN A 57 -3.79 4.00 12.75
C ASN A 57 -3.90 2.66 13.51
N TRP A 58 -3.71 1.54 12.81
CA TRP A 58 -3.85 0.19 13.32
C TRP A 58 -3.16 -0.09 14.65
N ARG A 59 -1.94 0.42 14.84
CA ARG A 59 -1.15 0.16 16.06
C ARG A 59 -1.74 0.84 17.30
N LYS A 60 -2.36 2.00 17.13
CA LYS A 60 -3.01 2.76 18.22
C LYS A 60 -4.48 2.41 18.40
N MET A 61 -5.09 1.74 17.41
CA MET A 61 -6.54 1.48 17.35
C MET A 61 -7.36 2.77 17.49
N GLU A 62 -6.99 3.80 16.73
CA GLU A 62 -7.62 5.12 16.73
C GLU A 62 -8.12 5.47 15.32
N LEU A 63 -8.91 6.53 15.21
CA LEU A 63 -9.40 7.15 13.97
C LEU A 63 -10.09 6.14 13.02
N ASP A 64 -9.38 5.68 11.99
CA ASP A 64 -9.87 4.77 10.95
C ASP A 64 -9.84 3.29 11.37
N THR A 65 -9.48 2.98 12.61
CA THR A 65 -9.23 1.63 13.09
C THR A 65 -10.29 1.18 14.10
N GLU A 66 -10.73 -0.07 13.95
CA GLU A 66 -11.58 -0.75 14.92
C GLU A 66 -10.88 -0.89 16.28
N LYS A 67 -11.61 -0.56 17.36
CA LYS A 67 -11.09 -0.60 18.73
C LYS A 67 -11.34 -1.97 19.35
N SER A 68 -10.50 -2.94 19.04
CA SER A 68 -10.57 -4.29 19.62
C SER A 68 -9.17 -4.84 19.93
N PRO A 69 -8.93 -5.38 21.12
CA PRO A 69 -7.65 -6.03 21.45
C PRO A 69 -7.36 -7.23 20.53
N ASP A 70 -8.38 -7.92 20.04
CA ASP A 70 -8.25 -9.06 19.12
C ASP A 70 -7.59 -8.68 17.80
N PHE A 71 -7.63 -7.40 17.43
CA PHE A 71 -7.01 -6.92 16.21
C PHE A 71 -5.49 -7.09 16.20
N HIS A 72 -4.81 -6.75 17.29
CA HIS A 72 -3.38 -6.98 17.39
C HIS A 72 -3.03 -8.47 17.45
N ASP A 73 -3.89 -9.29 18.04
CA ASP A 73 -3.69 -10.75 18.06
C ASP A 73 -3.83 -11.35 16.65
N LEU A 74 -4.78 -10.86 15.86
CA LEU A 74 -4.90 -11.24 14.46
C LEU A 74 -3.67 -10.83 13.65
N ILE A 75 -3.14 -9.61 13.84
CA ILE A 75 -1.92 -9.16 13.15
C ILE A 75 -0.73 -10.06 13.50
N ARG A 76 -0.58 -10.49 14.77
CA ARG A 76 0.50 -11.41 15.17
C ARG A 76 0.39 -12.80 14.54
N LYS A 77 -0.79 -13.21 14.06
CA LYS A 77 -1.00 -14.47 13.32
C LYS A 77 -0.59 -14.37 11.85
N CYS A 78 -0.46 -13.14 11.33
CA CYS A 78 -0.02 -12.87 9.96
C CYS A 78 1.52 -12.81 9.86
N ASP A 79 2.04 -12.86 8.64
CA ASP A 79 3.49 -12.81 8.40
C ASP A 79 3.97 -11.39 8.09
N VAL A 80 3.10 -10.58 7.48
CA VAL A 80 3.39 -9.19 7.09
C VAL A 80 2.20 -8.28 7.42
N VAL A 81 2.47 -7.12 7.98
CA VAL A 81 1.47 -6.05 8.15
C VAL A 81 1.75 -4.89 7.20
N MET A 82 0.71 -4.39 6.52
CA MET A 82 0.77 -3.30 5.54
C MET A 82 -0.31 -2.26 5.86
N PRO A 83 0.04 -1.13 6.49
CA PRO A 83 -0.90 -0.04 6.71
C PRO A 83 -1.26 0.68 5.42
N TRP A 84 -2.52 1.02 5.26
CA TRP A 84 -3.01 1.73 4.09
C TRP A 84 -2.85 3.23 4.24
N PHE A 85 -1.94 3.81 3.44
CA PHE A 85 -1.61 5.24 3.48
C PHE A 85 -2.11 6.03 2.27
N VAL A 86 -2.70 5.39 1.24
CA VAL A 86 -3.21 6.12 0.06
C VAL A 86 -4.18 7.21 0.50
N GLY A 87 -3.96 8.44 0.02
CA GLY A 87 -4.79 9.59 0.35
C GLY A 87 -4.66 10.12 1.79
N ARG A 88 -3.71 9.65 2.59
CA ARG A 88 -3.55 10.08 3.99
C ARG A 88 -2.59 11.25 4.16
N TYR A 89 -1.72 11.49 3.22
CA TYR A 89 -0.77 12.60 3.19
C TYR A 89 -0.40 12.95 1.76
N ASP A 90 0.15 14.13 1.59
CA ASP A 90 0.83 14.62 0.40
C ASP A 90 2.33 14.79 0.65
N GLU A 91 3.03 15.41 -0.31
CA GLU A 91 4.48 15.60 -0.19
C GLU A 91 4.88 16.53 0.99
N GLU A 92 4.07 17.53 1.30
CA GLU A 92 4.33 18.48 2.38
C GLU A 92 4.05 17.87 3.76
N SER A 93 2.94 17.14 3.88
CA SER A 93 2.51 16.53 5.14
C SER A 93 3.17 15.18 5.45
N PHE A 94 3.78 14.49 4.46
CA PHE A 94 4.46 13.21 4.66
C PHE A 94 5.44 13.18 5.83
N PRO A 95 6.28 14.22 6.09
CA PRO A 95 7.17 14.22 7.25
C PRO A 95 6.46 14.05 8.59
N LYS A 96 5.20 14.48 8.73
CA LYS A 96 4.39 14.30 9.95
C LYS A 96 4.11 12.83 10.25
N PHE A 97 4.12 11.96 9.23
CA PHE A 97 3.89 10.51 9.35
C PHE A 97 5.19 9.72 9.65
N HIS A 98 6.36 10.31 9.55
CA HIS A 98 7.63 9.63 9.79
C HIS A 98 7.69 8.96 11.18
N SER A 99 7.23 9.65 12.23
CA SER A 99 7.20 9.09 13.58
C SER A 99 6.22 7.92 13.70
N LEU A 100 5.07 7.99 13.04
CA LEU A 100 4.08 6.92 13.01
C LEU A 100 4.69 5.67 12.37
N ILE A 101 5.22 5.80 11.15
CA ILE A 101 5.82 4.70 10.39
C ILE A 101 6.98 4.04 11.17
N LYS A 102 7.88 4.84 11.76
CA LYS A 102 8.98 4.30 12.59
C LYS A 102 8.48 3.48 13.79
N LYS A 103 7.44 3.97 14.46
CA LYS A 103 6.85 3.28 15.61
C LYS A 103 6.11 2.01 15.18
N ASP A 104 5.48 2.01 14.01
CA ASP A 104 4.82 0.85 13.44
C ASP A 104 5.86 -0.23 13.07
N MET A 105 6.95 0.15 12.41
CA MET A 105 8.07 -0.77 12.12
C MET A 105 8.67 -1.37 13.40
N ALA A 106 8.84 -0.56 14.46
CA ALA A 106 9.35 -1.03 15.73
C ALA A 106 8.40 -2.01 16.42
N TRP A 107 7.07 -1.75 16.37
CA TRP A 107 6.06 -2.66 16.91
C TRP A 107 6.06 -3.98 16.14
N ALA A 108 6.06 -3.94 14.82
CA ALA A 108 6.07 -5.12 13.96
C ALA A 108 7.30 -5.98 14.26
N LYS A 109 8.50 -5.38 14.30
CA LYS A 109 9.74 -6.07 14.67
C LYS A 109 9.65 -6.73 16.06
N LYS A 110 9.12 -6.03 17.07
CA LYS A 110 8.94 -6.56 18.43
C LYS A 110 8.00 -7.77 18.46
N ASN A 111 7.02 -7.80 17.59
CA ASN A 111 6.01 -8.86 17.51
C ASN A 111 6.30 -9.93 16.46
N HIS A 112 7.50 -9.93 15.85
CA HIS A 112 7.93 -10.91 14.84
C HIS A 112 7.03 -10.94 13.60
N VAL A 113 6.46 -9.79 13.22
CA VAL A 113 5.71 -9.58 11.99
C VAL A 113 6.55 -8.69 11.09
N ASP A 114 6.72 -9.02 9.82
CA ASP A 114 7.38 -8.13 8.88
C ASP A 114 6.46 -6.94 8.54
N TYR A 115 7.05 -5.81 8.18
CA TYR A 115 6.33 -4.59 7.88
C TYR A 115 6.56 -4.19 6.42
N ALA A 116 5.48 -4.05 5.66
CA ALA A 116 5.50 -3.55 4.30
C ALA A 116 5.00 -2.10 4.26
N PRO A 117 5.88 -1.09 4.31
CA PRO A 117 5.43 0.29 4.17
C PRO A 117 4.85 0.51 2.78
N LEU A 118 3.71 1.20 2.72
CA LEU A 118 3.06 1.56 1.48
C LEU A 118 3.62 2.87 0.93
N CYS A 119 3.86 2.90 -0.39
CA CYS A 119 4.23 4.09 -1.15
C CYS A 119 3.30 4.24 -2.34
N TYR A 120 2.93 5.48 -2.68
CA TYR A 120 2.05 5.76 -3.82
C TYR A 120 2.49 7.04 -4.55
N PRO A 121 2.30 7.11 -5.90
CA PRO A 121 2.84 8.22 -6.68
C PRO A 121 2.06 9.52 -6.57
N GLY A 122 0.76 9.43 -6.35
CA GLY A 122 -0.22 10.50 -6.25
C GLY A 122 -1.60 9.90 -6.05
N PHE A 123 -2.63 10.74 -5.89
CA PHE A 123 -3.98 10.28 -5.61
C PHE A 123 -5.04 11.30 -6.04
N SER A 124 -6.21 10.83 -6.47
CA SER A 124 -7.36 11.65 -6.79
C SER A 124 -8.65 10.98 -6.33
N TRP A 125 -9.42 11.67 -5.51
CA TRP A 125 -10.75 11.22 -5.11
C TRP A 125 -11.88 11.69 -6.03
N HIS A 126 -11.54 12.35 -7.14
CA HIS A 126 -12.55 12.95 -8.04
C HIS A 126 -13.60 11.93 -8.49
N ASN A 127 -13.15 10.81 -9.08
CA ASN A 127 -14.08 9.83 -9.66
C ASN A 127 -14.96 9.15 -8.62
N MET A 128 -14.43 8.86 -7.43
CA MET A 128 -15.19 8.23 -6.35
C MET A 128 -16.24 9.16 -5.73
N HIS A 129 -16.12 10.48 -5.88
CA HIS A 129 -17.00 11.47 -5.27
C HIS A 129 -17.78 12.31 -6.29
N TYR A 130 -17.72 11.95 -7.55
CA TYR A 130 -18.49 12.65 -8.59
C TYR A 130 -19.99 12.71 -8.21
N PRO A 131 -20.68 13.84 -8.39
CA PRO A 131 -20.26 15.05 -9.16
C PRO A 131 -19.53 16.14 -8.33
N ARG A 132 -19.04 15.86 -7.12
CA ARG A 132 -18.28 16.83 -6.33
C ARG A 132 -16.95 17.15 -7.00
N THR A 133 -16.56 18.43 -7.01
CA THR A 133 -15.29 18.91 -7.57
C THR A 133 -14.26 19.32 -6.52
N ASP A 134 -14.69 19.47 -5.27
CA ASP A 134 -13.87 19.82 -4.10
C ASP A 134 -13.25 18.58 -3.45
N THR A 135 -12.69 17.71 -4.24
CA THR A 135 -12.17 16.43 -3.75
C THR A 135 -10.67 16.50 -3.44
N PHE A 136 -10.24 15.69 -2.48
CA PHE A 136 -8.84 15.60 -2.11
C PHE A 136 -7.99 15.06 -3.26
N TYR A 137 -6.89 15.77 -3.53
CA TYR A 137 -5.95 15.43 -4.59
C TYR A 137 -4.51 15.50 -4.08
N VAL A 138 -3.70 14.51 -4.43
CA VAL A 138 -2.27 14.46 -4.11
C VAL A 138 -1.47 14.52 -5.40
N ASN A 139 -0.75 15.61 -5.60
CA ASN A 139 0.10 15.81 -6.76
C ASN A 139 1.25 14.81 -6.79
N ARG A 140 1.54 14.29 -7.99
CA ARG A 140 2.70 13.41 -8.23
C ARG A 140 4.02 14.17 -8.18
N ASN A 141 4.01 15.47 -8.47
CA ASN A 141 5.17 16.38 -8.47
C ASN A 141 6.35 15.82 -9.24
N LYS A 142 6.09 15.32 -10.45
CA LYS A 142 7.10 14.66 -11.32
C LYS A 142 7.93 13.60 -10.57
N GLY A 143 7.26 12.86 -9.71
CA GLY A 143 7.84 11.75 -8.95
C GLY A 143 8.57 12.14 -7.66
N SER A 144 8.68 13.43 -7.31
CA SER A 144 9.39 13.83 -6.09
C SER A 144 8.70 13.30 -4.83
N PHE A 145 7.37 13.36 -4.79
CA PHE A 145 6.57 12.80 -3.70
C PHE A 145 6.79 11.28 -3.54
N PHE A 146 6.71 10.54 -4.65
CA PHE A 146 6.92 9.10 -4.63
C PHE A 146 8.35 8.74 -4.20
N LYS A 147 9.34 9.46 -4.74
CA LYS A 147 10.75 9.28 -4.39
C LYS A 147 11.03 9.48 -2.89
N LYS A 148 10.44 10.51 -2.28
CA LYS A 148 10.60 10.78 -0.84
C LYS A 148 10.12 9.61 0.02
N GLN A 149 8.97 9.01 -0.33
CA GLN A 149 8.44 7.85 0.38
C GLN A 149 9.35 6.62 0.21
N LEU A 150 9.76 6.32 -1.02
CA LEU A 150 10.65 5.19 -1.33
C LEU A 150 11.97 5.31 -0.57
N ASP A 151 12.65 6.45 -0.69
CA ASP A 151 13.94 6.67 -0.06
C ASP A 151 13.84 6.66 1.48
N PHE A 152 12.80 7.30 2.05
CA PHE A 152 12.57 7.26 3.50
C PHE A 152 12.40 5.83 4.01
N ASN A 153 11.50 5.06 3.44
CA ASN A 153 11.20 3.72 3.91
C ASN A 153 12.41 2.77 3.76
N ILE A 154 13.12 2.85 2.63
CA ILE A 154 14.37 2.10 2.42
C ILE A 154 15.44 2.51 3.45
N HIS A 155 15.57 3.81 3.75
CA HIS A 155 16.52 4.31 4.75
C HIS A 155 16.18 3.83 6.16
N GLN A 156 14.89 3.72 6.50
CA GLN A 156 14.45 3.16 7.79
C GLN A 156 14.64 1.64 7.91
N GLY A 157 15.16 0.98 6.89
CA GLY A 157 15.46 -0.45 6.92
C GLY A 157 14.28 -1.34 6.51
N ALA A 158 13.34 -0.82 5.72
CA ALA A 158 12.31 -1.65 5.11
C ALA A 158 12.96 -2.76 4.27
N LYS A 159 12.47 -4.00 4.44
CA LYS A 159 12.89 -5.17 3.64
C LYS A 159 12.04 -5.35 2.39
N MET A 160 10.84 -4.81 2.39
CA MET A 160 9.88 -4.83 1.29
C MET A 160 9.14 -3.51 1.22
N LEU A 161 8.49 -3.24 0.09
CA LEU A 161 7.62 -2.09 -0.12
C LEU A 161 6.32 -2.56 -0.77
N TYR A 162 5.20 -1.98 -0.36
CA TYR A 162 3.95 -2.11 -1.09
C TYR A 162 3.75 -0.86 -1.95
N ILE A 163 3.65 -1.03 -3.26
CA ILE A 163 3.39 0.08 -4.18
C ILE A 163 1.90 0.10 -4.53
N ALA A 164 1.22 1.11 -4.10
CA ALA A 164 -0.18 1.34 -4.44
C ALA A 164 -0.30 2.40 -5.53
N MET A 165 -0.72 2.03 -6.75
CA MET A 165 -1.03 0.69 -7.27
C MET A 165 -0.36 0.49 -8.62
N PHE A 166 -0.35 -0.74 -9.15
CA PHE A 166 0.22 -0.99 -10.48
C PHE A 166 -0.61 -0.33 -11.58
N ASP A 167 -1.92 -0.54 -11.58
CA ASP A 167 -2.84 -0.21 -12.68
C ASP A 167 -4.13 0.55 -12.25
N GLU A 168 -4.19 1.05 -11.03
CA GLU A 168 -5.33 1.83 -10.53
C GLU A 168 -5.36 3.24 -11.14
N ILE A 169 -6.06 3.36 -12.27
CA ILE A 169 -6.17 4.63 -13.01
C ILE A 169 -7.25 5.55 -12.47
N ASP A 170 -8.28 5.00 -11.85
CA ASP A 170 -9.46 5.72 -11.40
C ASP A 170 -9.13 6.69 -10.25
N GLU A 171 -8.31 6.25 -9.32
CA GLU A 171 -7.78 7.06 -8.23
C GLU A 171 -6.44 7.75 -8.56
N GLY A 172 -5.93 7.61 -9.78
CA GLY A 172 -4.68 8.23 -10.19
C GLY A 172 -3.43 7.70 -9.48
N THR A 173 -3.47 6.50 -8.90
CA THR A 173 -2.35 5.86 -8.19
C THR A 173 -1.49 4.96 -9.08
N ALA A 174 -1.90 4.71 -10.33
CA ALA A 174 -1.22 3.81 -11.25
C ALA A 174 0.25 4.18 -11.49
N ILE A 175 1.14 3.17 -11.57
CA ILE A 175 2.55 3.32 -11.93
C ILE A 175 2.93 2.66 -13.25
N TYR A 176 2.05 1.86 -13.85
CA TYR A 176 2.30 1.26 -15.17
C TYR A 176 2.48 2.35 -16.25
N LYS A 177 2.61 2.01 -17.51
CA LYS A 177 2.79 2.99 -18.60
C LYS A 177 1.60 3.94 -18.68
N ILE A 178 1.82 5.21 -18.31
CA ILE A 178 0.80 6.24 -18.23
C ILE A 178 0.81 7.08 -19.50
N ALA A 179 -0.38 7.38 -20.03
CA ALA A 179 -0.55 8.26 -21.19
C ALA A 179 -0.50 9.73 -20.78
N ARG A 180 0.13 10.57 -21.62
CA ARG A 180 0.07 12.04 -21.46
C ARG A 180 -1.30 12.58 -21.88
N LYS A 181 -1.84 12.04 -22.95
CA LYS A 181 -3.17 12.38 -23.43
C LYS A 181 -4.11 11.25 -23.04
N VAL A 182 -4.83 11.45 -21.95
CA VAL A 182 -5.82 10.48 -21.49
C VAL A 182 -6.98 10.38 -22.49
N PRO A 183 -7.55 9.18 -22.69
CA PRO A 183 -8.75 9.02 -23.49
C PRO A 183 -9.90 9.80 -22.85
N LYS A 184 -10.88 10.19 -23.68
CA LYS A 184 -12.13 10.73 -23.16
C LYS A 184 -12.82 9.64 -22.34
N SER A 185 -13.09 9.94 -21.09
CA SER A 185 -13.85 9.10 -20.19
C SER A 185 -15.35 9.40 -20.28
N VAL A 186 -16.15 8.70 -19.52
CA VAL A 186 -17.55 9.05 -19.32
C VAL A 186 -17.68 10.47 -18.77
N PRO A 187 -18.74 11.23 -19.12
CA PRO A 187 -18.91 12.57 -18.61
C PRO A 187 -18.77 12.62 -17.08
N GLY A 188 -17.90 13.51 -16.60
CA GLY A 188 -17.67 13.74 -15.18
C GLY A 188 -16.57 12.90 -14.55
N SER A 189 -15.97 11.93 -15.23
CA SER A 189 -14.77 11.26 -14.73
C SER A 189 -13.49 11.91 -15.29
N GLU A 190 -12.43 11.90 -14.50
CA GLU A 190 -11.12 12.45 -14.84
C GLU A 190 -10.02 11.44 -14.53
N PHE A 191 -9.20 11.13 -15.53
CA PHE A 191 -7.98 10.35 -15.31
C PHE A 191 -6.78 11.28 -15.14
N VAL A 192 -5.92 10.96 -14.20
CA VAL A 192 -4.69 11.73 -13.97
C VAL A 192 -3.67 11.43 -15.07
N PRO A 193 -3.33 12.41 -15.93
CA PRO A 193 -2.37 12.21 -17.02
C PRO A 193 -0.94 12.12 -16.49
N LEU A 194 -0.03 11.62 -17.34
CA LEU A 194 1.39 11.76 -17.10
C LEU A 194 1.81 13.22 -17.25
N GLU A 195 2.63 13.70 -16.33
CA GLU A 195 3.14 15.07 -16.36
C GLU A 195 4.11 15.30 -17.55
N ASP A 196 4.14 16.52 -18.04
CA ASP A 196 4.95 16.90 -19.20
C ASP A 196 6.46 16.66 -18.98
N GLY A 197 7.07 16.16 -20.06
CA GLY A 197 8.52 15.89 -20.07
C GLY A 197 8.92 14.52 -19.57
N LEU A 198 8.02 13.74 -18.94
CA LEU A 198 8.33 12.42 -18.40
C LEU A 198 8.11 11.31 -19.45
N PRO A 199 8.89 10.23 -19.46
CA PRO A 199 8.59 9.03 -20.25
C PRO A 199 7.41 8.26 -19.65
N SER A 200 6.64 7.56 -20.49
CA SER A 200 5.42 6.85 -20.07
C SER A 200 5.62 5.83 -18.92
N ASP A 201 6.81 5.26 -18.83
CA ASP A 201 7.21 4.25 -17.84
C ASP A 201 7.99 4.84 -16.65
N PHE A 202 7.93 6.16 -16.45
CA PHE A 202 8.71 6.88 -15.43
C PHE A 202 8.48 6.31 -14.02
N TYR A 203 7.24 6.22 -13.59
CA TYR A 203 6.89 5.73 -12.24
C TYR A 203 7.19 4.24 -12.06
N LEU A 204 7.02 3.45 -13.13
CA LEU A 204 7.38 2.03 -13.12
C LEU A 204 8.89 1.84 -12.96
N LYS A 205 9.71 2.67 -13.62
CA LYS A 205 11.17 2.66 -13.45
C LYS A 205 11.59 3.05 -12.04
N MET A 206 10.94 4.06 -11.44
CA MET A 206 11.21 4.45 -10.06
C MET A 206 10.95 3.30 -9.08
N ALA A 207 9.82 2.58 -9.23
CA ALA A 207 9.51 1.40 -8.43
C ALA A 207 10.56 0.28 -8.65
N GLY A 208 10.96 0.04 -9.90
CA GLY A 208 12.01 -0.94 -10.25
C GLY A 208 13.36 -0.60 -9.63
N ASP A 209 13.74 0.66 -9.60
CA ASP A 209 15.00 1.10 -8.99
C ASP A 209 14.96 0.99 -7.45
N ALA A 210 13.81 1.24 -6.83
CA ALA A 210 13.60 0.98 -5.40
C ALA A 210 13.73 -0.53 -5.09
N ALA A 211 13.15 -1.40 -5.91
CA ALA A 211 13.29 -2.85 -5.76
C ALA A 211 14.75 -3.32 -5.87
N LYS A 212 15.54 -2.75 -6.80
CA LYS A 212 16.99 -3.04 -6.90
C LYS A 212 17.73 -2.63 -5.63
N LYS A 213 17.41 -1.44 -5.07
CA LYS A 213 18.03 -0.96 -3.81
C LYS A 213 17.71 -1.89 -2.63
N LEU A 214 16.47 -2.40 -2.53
CA LEU A 214 16.10 -3.38 -1.50
C LEU A 214 16.92 -4.66 -1.62
N LYS A 215 16.95 -5.27 -2.81
CA LYS A 215 17.73 -6.50 -3.08
C LYS A 215 19.23 -6.34 -2.83
N ALA A 216 19.78 -5.15 -3.02
CA ALA A 216 21.20 -4.89 -2.75
C ALA A 216 21.53 -4.86 -1.25
N LYS A 217 20.54 -4.60 -0.38
CA LYS A 217 20.73 -4.59 1.08
C LYS A 217 20.60 -5.98 1.73
N GLU A 218 20.06 -6.96 1.02
CA GLU A 218 19.93 -8.35 1.49
C GLU A 218 21.18 -9.18 1.28
N LYS A 219 22.16 -8.64 0.55
CA LYS A 219 23.48 -9.23 0.31
C LYS A 219 24.50 -8.71 1.30
#